data_98a96f492b3ab91b4ddf5119d13284dd
#
_entry.id   98a96f492b3ab91b4ddf5119d13284dd
#
_cell.length_a   1.000
_cell.length_b   1.000
_cell.length_c   1.000
_cell.angle_alpha   90.00
_cell.angle_beta   90.00
_cell.angle_gamma   90.00
#
_symmetry.space_group_name_H-M   'P 1'
#
loop_
_entity.id
_entity.type
_entity.pdbx_description
1 polymer ?
#
loop_
_entity_poly.entity_id
_entity_poly.type
_entity_poly.pdbx_seq_one_letter_code
_entity_poly.pdbx_strand_id
1 'polypeptide(L)'
;MAPFILLIVSFLIFRLSGFLGLSYFADWETSLRFAVALMFIFTATAHWGKRRPDLIKMVPPSLSNPDFIVTITGIFEIVGALGLLIPITSTIASFGLALLLIVMFPANIRAARKGITIGGRPSTSLLPRTILQILFLIAVILAG
;
A
#
# COMPACT_ATOMS: atom_id res chain seq x y z
N MET A 1 -4.93 9.68 1.85
CA MET A 1 -5.42 9.96 0.48
C MET A 1 -4.31 9.88 -0.58
N ALA A 2 -3.06 10.30 -0.28
CA ALA A 2 -1.97 10.27 -1.28
C ALA A 2 -1.74 8.90 -1.96
N PRO A 3 -1.68 7.76 -1.26
CA PRO A 3 -1.50 6.47 -1.93
C PRO A 3 -2.61 6.13 -2.92
N PHE A 4 -3.86 6.46 -2.59
CA PHE A 4 -5.00 6.23 -3.48
C PHE A 4 -4.93 7.09 -4.74
N ILE A 5 -4.60 8.37 -4.60
CA ILE A 5 -4.42 9.25 -5.75
C ILE A 5 -3.28 8.73 -6.64
N LEU A 6 -2.17 8.32 -6.04
CA LEU A 6 -1.05 7.75 -6.78
C LEU A 6 -1.46 6.49 -7.54
N LEU A 7 -2.21 5.57 -6.91
CA LEU A 7 -2.72 4.36 -7.55
C LEU A 7 -3.56 4.69 -8.80
N ILE A 8 -4.53 5.59 -8.67
CA ILE A 8 -5.43 5.95 -9.79
C ILE A 8 -4.66 6.66 -10.89
N VAL A 9 -3.85 7.67 -10.55
CA VAL A 9 -3.11 8.45 -11.54
C VAL A 9 -2.10 7.58 -12.28
N SER A 10 -1.33 6.76 -11.58
CA SER A 10 -0.36 5.86 -12.23
C SER A 10 -1.04 4.80 -13.09
N PHE A 11 -2.15 4.23 -12.64
CA PHE A 11 -2.94 3.30 -13.47
C PHE A 11 -3.39 3.95 -14.78
N LEU A 12 -3.94 5.16 -14.70
CA LEU A 12 -4.38 5.88 -15.91
C LEU A 12 -3.21 6.22 -16.84
N ILE A 13 -2.06 6.63 -16.28
CA ILE A 13 -0.85 6.92 -17.08
C ILE A 13 -0.38 5.66 -17.80
N PHE A 14 -0.28 4.51 -17.12
CA PHE A 14 0.14 3.25 -17.74
C PHE A 14 -0.86 2.80 -18.81
N ARG A 15 -2.17 2.89 -18.55
CA ARG A 15 -3.19 2.57 -19.56
C ARG A 15 -3.10 3.46 -20.79
N LEU A 16 -2.97 4.77 -20.60
CA LEU A 16 -2.82 5.72 -21.71
C LEU A 16 -1.55 5.46 -22.52
N SER A 17 -0.43 5.14 -21.85
CA SER A 17 0.81 4.78 -22.56
C SER A 17 0.65 3.51 -23.41
N GLY A 18 -0.16 2.55 -22.94
CA GLY A 18 -0.53 1.36 -23.71
C GLY A 18 -1.27 1.71 -24.99
N PHE A 19 -2.23 2.63 -24.95
CA PHE A 19 -2.94 3.13 -26.14
C PHE A 19 -2.06 3.94 -27.08
N LEU A 20 -1.04 4.61 -26.57
CA LEU A 20 -0.09 5.42 -27.33
C LEU A 20 1.05 4.60 -27.98
N GLY A 21 1.00 3.26 -27.91
CA GLY A 21 1.95 2.40 -28.62
C GLY A 21 2.92 1.61 -27.74
N LEU A 22 2.91 1.80 -26.42
CA LEU A 22 3.66 0.95 -25.50
C LEU A 22 2.86 -0.34 -25.22
N SER A 23 2.91 -1.29 -26.14
CA SER A 23 2.11 -2.53 -26.14
C SER A 23 2.19 -3.32 -24.82
N TYR A 24 3.26 -3.16 -24.05
CA TYR A 24 3.42 -3.78 -22.73
C TYR A 24 2.32 -3.38 -21.73
N PHE A 25 1.80 -2.15 -21.83
CA PHE A 25 0.72 -1.63 -20.99
C PHE A 25 -0.65 -1.65 -21.69
N ALA A 26 -0.76 -2.34 -22.83
CA ALA A 26 -2.03 -2.52 -23.53
C ALA A 26 -3.02 -3.37 -22.71
N ASP A 27 -2.51 -4.22 -21.84
CA ASP A 27 -3.29 -5.00 -20.91
C ASP A 27 -3.55 -4.24 -19.59
N TRP A 28 -4.82 -4.30 -19.11
CA TRP A 28 -5.21 -3.58 -17.90
C TRP A 28 -4.61 -4.18 -16.63
N GLU A 29 -4.41 -5.50 -16.58
CA GLU A 29 -3.81 -6.19 -15.43
C GLU A 29 -2.37 -5.74 -15.25
N THR A 30 -1.59 -5.68 -16.32
CA THR A 30 -0.21 -5.18 -16.31
C THR A 30 -0.17 -3.74 -15.82
N SER A 31 -1.04 -2.87 -16.33
CA SER A 31 -1.12 -1.47 -15.91
C SER A 31 -1.47 -1.35 -14.42
N LEU A 32 -2.41 -2.17 -13.94
CA LEU A 32 -2.80 -2.20 -12.52
C LEU A 32 -1.67 -2.73 -11.64
N ARG A 33 -0.97 -3.77 -12.06
CA ARG A 33 0.18 -4.36 -11.39
C ARG A 33 1.27 -3.34 -11.11
N PHE A 34 1.64 -2.58 -12.13
CA PHE A 34 2.64 -1.50 -12.00
C PHE A 34 2.14 -0.36 -11.10
N ALA A 35 0.88 0.01 -11.21
CA ALA A 35 0.30 1.06 -10.37
C ALA A 35 0.25 0.66 -8.88
N VAL A 36 -0.12 -0.59 -8.57
CA VAL A 36 -0.12 -1.15 -7.22
C VAL A 36 1.31 -1.23 -6.67
N ALA A 37 2.25 -1.72 -7.46
CA ALA A 37 3.65 -1.77 -7.05
C ALA A 37 4.22 -0.38 -6.73
N LEU A 38 3.95 0.62 -7.58
CA LEU A 38 4.38 2.00 -7.36
C LEU A 38 3.74 2.59 -6.09
N MET A 39 2.47 2.31 -5.85
CA MET A 39 1.77 2.72 -4.63
C MET A 39 2.46 2.15 -3.38
N PHE A 40 2.78 0.84 -3.35
CA PHE A 40 3.44 0.22 -2.20
C PHE A 40 4.87 0.71 -1.99
N ILE A 41 5.65 0.92 -3.05
CA ILE A 41 6.97 1.53 -2.96
C ILE A 41 6.87 2.93 -2.34
N PHE A 42 5.88 3.71 -2.75
CA PHE A 42 5.63 5.04 -2.17
C PHE A 42 5.24 4.95 -0.68
N THR A 43 4.32 4.05 -0.30
CA THR A 43 3.93 3.89 1.11
C THR A 43 5.09 3.39 1.96
N ALA A 44 5.91 2.50 1.44
CA ALA A 44 7.09 1.98 2.11
C ALA A 44 8.07 3.10 2.54
N THR A 45 8.18 4.19 1.79
CA THR A 45 9.05 5.32 2.17
C THR A 45 8.71 5.91 3.54
N ALA A 46 7.46 5.80 3.98
CA ALA A 46 7.02 6.29 5.28
C ALA A 46 7.66 5.52 6.45
N HIS A 47 8.06 4.27 6.23
CA HIS A 47 8.62 3.39 7.27
C HIS A 47 10.04 3.81 7.70
N TRP A 48 10.77 4.53 6.83
CA TRP A 48 12.11 5.06 7.13
C TRP A 48 12.20 6.58 7.08
N GLY A 49 11.14 7.27 6.65
CA GLY A 49 11.10 8.71 6.50
C GLY A 49 10.60 9.46 7.75
N LYS A 50 10.29 10.73 7.57
CA LYS A 50 9.79 11.62 8.64
C LYS A 50 8.49 11.13 9.30
N ARG A 51 7.76 10.21 8.67
CA ARG A 51 6.50 9.65 9.18
C ARG A 51 6.70 8.42 10.08
N ARG A 52 7.92 7.87 10.17
CA ARG A 52 8.22 6.68 10.97
C ARG A 52 7.75 6.80 12.44
N PRO A 53 8.00 7.91 13.17
CA PRO A 53 7.51 8.04 14.55
C PRO A 53 5.99 7.96 14.68
N ASP A 54 5.27 8.45 13.68
CA ASP A 54 3.81 8.38 13.66
C ASP A 54 3.31 6.96 13.40
N LEU A 55 3.98 6.21 12.50
CA LEU A 55 3.68 4.79 12.26
C LEU A 55 3.91 3.94 13.52
N ILE A 56 5.00 4.21 14.26
CA ILE A 56 5.30 3.53 15.53
C ILE A 56 4.15 3.72 16.55
N LYS A 57 3.59 4.95 16.65
CA LYS A 57 2.45 5.24 17.52
C LYS A 57 1.16 4.49 17.12
N MET A 58 1.03 4.11 15.84
CA MET A 58 -0.12 3.36 15.34
C MET A 58 -0.09 1.89 15.76
N VAL A 59 1.09 1.32 16.02
CA VAL A 59 1.22 -0.08 16.42
C VAL A 59 0.44 -0.32 17.72
N PRO A 60 -0.41 -1.36 17.79
CA PRO A 60 -1.14 -1.70 19.01
C PRO A 60 -0.20 -1.98 20.18
N PRO A 61 -0.49 -1.49 21.41
CA PRO A 61 0.39 -1.66 22.56
C PRO A 61 0.50 -3.11 23.05
N SER A 62 -0.35 -3.99 22.57
CA SER A 62 -0.27 -5.43 22.82
C SER A 62 0.89 -6.10 22.05
N LEU A 63 1.47 -5.42 21.07
CA LEU A 63 2.59 -5.90 20.28
C LEU A 63 3.90 -5.33 20.83
N SER A 64 4.85 -6.19 21.10
CA SER A 64 6.20 -5.78 21.50
C SER A 64 7.00 -5.27 20.31
N ASN A 65 7.99 -4.40 20.56
CA ASN A 65 8.91 -3.88 19.55
C ASN A 65 8.25 -3.18 18.34
N PRO A 66 7.51 -2.07 18.54
CA PRO A 66 6.84 -1.37 17.45
C PRO A 66 7.81 -0.86 16.37
N ASP A 67 9.03 -0.52 16.70
CA ASP A 67 10.09 -0.16 15.75
C ASP A 67 10.41 -1.30 14.77
N PHE A 68 10.54 -2.51 15.29
CA PHE A 68 10.79 -3.70 14.47
C PHE A 68 9.59 -3.98 13.56
N ILE A 69 8.37 -3.90 14.09
CA ILE A 69 7.15 -4.11 13.31
C ILE A 69 7.05 -3.13 12.15
N VAL A 70 7.32 -1.84 12.39
CA VAL A 70 7.32 -0.81 11.35
C VAL A 70 8.40 -1.11 10.30
N THR A 71 9.58 -1.56 10.70
CA THR A 71 10.65 -1.90 9.76
C THR A 71 10.28 -3.10 8.91
N ILE A 72 9.82 -4.20 9.51
CA ILE A 72 9.54 -5.44 8.79
C ILE A 72 8.33 -5.30 7.85
N THR A 73 7.30 -4.56 8.24
CA THR A 73 6.16 -4.30 7.36
C THR A 73 6.55 -3.46 6.15
N GLY A 74 7.43 -2.47 6.31
CA GLY A 74 7.96 -1.70 5.18
C GLY A 74 8.81 -2.56 4.23
N ILE A 75 9.61 -3.50 4.76
CA ILE A 75 10.36 -4.46 3.94
C ILE A 75 9.40 -5.33 3.14
N PHE A 76 8.34 -5.85 3.76
CA PHE A 76 7.34 -6.66 3.06
C PHE A 76 6.56 -5.86 2.01
N GLU A 77 6.31 -4.57 2.22
CA GLU A 77 5.73 -3.70 1.17
C GLU A 77 6.65 -3.64 -0.06
N ILE A 78 7.96 -3.45 0.13
CA ILE A 78 8.93 -3.38 -0.98
C ILE A 78 9.05 -4.74 -1.68
N VAL A 79 9.27 -5.81 -0.91
CA VAL A 79 9.43 -7.17 -1.47
C VAL A 79 8.18 -7.59 -2.22
N GLY A 80 7.00 -7.33 -1.66
CA GLY A 80 5.73 -7.60 -2.32
C GLY A 80 5.53 -6.77 -3.59
N ALA A 81 5.86 -5.48 -3.55
CA ALA A 81 5.79 -4.61 -4.72
C ALA A 81 6.70 -5.08 -5.86
N LEU A 82 7.95 -5.45 -5.55
CA LEU A 82 8.88 -6.00 -6.53
C LEU A 82 8.40 -7.37 -7.04
N GLY A 83 7.88 -8.21 -6.15
CA GLY A 83 7.33 -9.51 -6.51
C GLY A 83 6.12 -9.42 -7.45
N LEU A 84 5.30 -8.36 -7.34
CA LEU A 84 4.20 -8.12 -8.28
C LEU A 84 4.70 -7.86 -9.71
N LEU A 85 5.85 -7.22 -9.88
CA LEU A 85 6.40 -6.88 -11.20
C LEU A 85 6.94 -8.09 -11.95
N ILE A 86 7.18 -9.20 -11.26
CA ILE A 86 7.72 -10.43 -11.83
C ILE A 86 6.55 -11.40 -12.08
N PRO A 87 6.22 -11.77 -13.33
CA PRO A 87 5.04 -12.57 -13.64
C PRO A 87 4.93 -13.89 -12.86
N ILE A 88 6.05 -14.58 -12.66
CA ILE A 88 6.06 -15.88 -11.96
C ILE A 88 5.77 -15.77 -10.45
N THR A 89 5.99 -14.61 -9.85
CA THR A 89 5.78 -14.36 -8.42
C THR A 89 4.58 -13.46 -8.13
N SER A 90 3.95 -12.88 -9.15
CA SER A 90 2.90 -11.86 -8.99
C SER A 90 1.74 -12.35 -8.12
N THR A 91 1.25 -13.55 -8.33
CA THR A 91 0.14 -14.14 -7.56
C THR A 91 0.54 -14.32 -6.09
N ILE A 92 1.72 -14.86 -5.80
CA ILE A 92 2.19 -15.03 -4.41
C ILE A 92 2.41 -13.66 -3.75
N ALA A 93 2.98 -12.71 -4.48
CA ALA A 93 3.21 -11.35 -3.99
C ALA A 93 1.89 -10.63 -3.69
N SER A 94 0.88 -10.79 -4.54
CA SER A 94 -0.48 -10.27 -4.35
C SER A 94 -1.09 -10.80 -3.05
N PHE A 95 -1.10 -12.11 -2.84
CA PHE A 95 -1.60 -12.69 -1.59
C PHE A 95 -0.81 -12.22 -0.37
N GLY A 96 0.51 -12.12 -0.47
CA GLY A 96 1.37 -11.59 0.60
C GLY A 96 1.03 -10.13 0.96
N LEU A 97 0.87 -9.27 -0.04
CA LEU A 97 0.47 -7.88 0.17
C LEU A 97 -0.96 -7.74 0.69
N ALA A 98 -1.89 -8.57 0.22
CA ALA A 98 -3.26 -8.59 0.74
C ALA A 98 -3.27 -8.98 2.23
N LEU A 99 -2.52 -10.03 2.61
CA LEU A 99 -2.35 -10.42 4.01
C LEU A 99 -1.72 -9.30 4.83
N LEU A 100 -0.67 -8.66 4.32
CA LEU A 100 -0.01 -7.53 4.98
C LEU A 100 -1.00 -6.38 5.25
N LEU A 101 -1.82 -6.00 4.27
CA LEU A 101 -2.88 -4.99 4.44
C LEU A 101 -3.85 -5.37 5.56
N ILE A 102 -4.28 -6.63 5.62
CA ILE A 102 -5.19 -7.13 6.66
C ILE A 102 -4.53 -7.06 8.04
N VAL A 103 -3.28 -7.52 8.15
CA VAL A 103 -2.52 -7.51 9.41
C VAL A 103 -2.23 -6.09 9.90
N MET A 104 -2.04 -5.13 8.99
CA MET A 104 -1.83 -3.72 9.34
C MET A 104 -3.13 -2.96 9.67
N PHE A 105 -4.29 -3.52 9.39
CA PHE A 105 -5.57 -2.84 9.61
C PHE A 105 -5.85 -2.47 11.07
N PRO A 106 -5.51 -3.28 12.09
CA PRO A 106 -5.62 -2.88 13.50
C PRO A 106 -4.88 -1.58 13.84
N ALA A 107 -3.69 -1.36 13.25
CA ALA A 107 -2.96 -0.10 13.40
C ALA A 107 -3.72 1.09 12.77
N ASN A 108 -4.35 0.87 11.62
CA ASN A 108 -5.20 1.86 10.96
C ASN A 108 -6.44 2.21 11.79
N ILE A 109 -7.09 1.21 12.41
CA ILE A 109 -8.22 1.42 13.34
C ILE A 109 -7.77 2.24 14.55
N ARG A 110 -6.62 1.90 15.14
CA ARG A 110 -6.05 2.63 16.27
C ARG A 110 -5.78 4.08 15.91
N ALA A 111 -5.16 4.35 14.76
CA ALA A 111 -4.89 5.70 14.29
C ALA A 111 -6.17 6.54 14.19
N ALA A 112 -7.23 5.98 13.60
CA ALA A 112 -8.51 6.66 13.47
C ALA A 112 -9.18 6.92 14.82
N ARG A 113 -9.20 5.91 15.72
CA ARG A 113 -9.89 6.02 17.03
C ARG A 113 -9.13 6.93 18.01
N LYS A 114 -7.82 6.97 17.95
CA LYS A 114 -6.97 7.78 18.85
C LYS A 114 -6.64 9.17 18.28
N GLY A 115 -7.10 9.49 17.07
CA GLY A 115 -6.80 10.76 16.41
C GLY A 115 -5.29 10.99 16.21
N ILE A 116 -4.55 9.91 15.94
CA ILE A 116 -3.09 10.01 15.75
C ILE A 116 -2.81 10.86 14.52
N THR A 117 -1.95 11.87 14.66
CA THR A 117 -1.48 12.68 13.53
C THR A 117 -0.44 11.91 12.73
N ILE A 118 -0.52 12.03 11.41
CA ILE A 118 0.44 11.42 10.48
C ILE A 118 0.99 12.52 9.57
N GLY A 119 2.28 12.77 9.68
CA GLY A 119 2.92 13.85 8.93
C GLY A 119 2.34 15.24 9.26
N GLY A 120 2.01 15.48 10.53
CA GLY A 120 1.46 16.75 11.02
C GLY A 120 -0.02 16.99 10.67
N ARG A 121 -0.71 16.03 10.06
CA ARG A 121 -2.15 16.10 9.75
C ARG A 121 -2.93 15.06 10.55
N PRO A 122 -4.12 15.39 11.08
CA PRO A 122 -4.96 14.41 11.75
C PRO A 122 -5.28 13.25 10.81
N SER A 123 -5.26 12.03 11.36
CA SER A 123 -5.63 10.85 10.58
C SER A 123 -7.09 10.95 10.14
N THR A 124 -7.38 10.43 8.95
CA THR A 124 -8.76 10.31 8.48
C THR A 124 -9.58 9.43 9.41
N SER A 125 -10.89 9.69 9.50
CA SER A 125 -11.81 8.89 10.28
C SER A 125 -11.85 7.43 9.83
N LEU A 126 -12.44 6.54 10.65
CA LEU A 126 -12.42 5.10 10.40
C LEU A 126 -13.11 4.71 9.09
N LEU A 127 -14.24 5.33 8.76
CA LEU A 127 -15.01 4.97 7.56
C LEU A 127 -14.22 5.14 6.26
N PRO A 128 -13.63 6.31 5.92
CA PRO A 128 -12.82 6.41 4.71
C PRO A 128 -11.56 5.53 4.74
N ARG A 129 -10.98 5.24 5.90
CA ARG A 129 -9.87 4.28 6.02
C ARG A 129 -10.31 2.86 5.66
N THR A 130 -11.48 2.44 6.13
CA THR A 130 -12.02 1.12 5.82
C THR A 130 -12.35 0.99 4.33
N ILE A 131 -12.95 2.03 3.74
CA ILE A 131 -13.24 2.04 2.30
C ILE A 131 -11.93 1.94 1.48
N LEU A 132 -10.92 2.73 1.82
CA LEU A 132 -9.62 2.68 1.17
C LEU A 132 -8.94 1.32 1.35
N GLN A 133 -9.05 0.71 2.52
CA GLN A 133 -8.52 -0.63 2.78
C GLN A 133 -9.15 -1.67 1.84
N ILE A 134 -10.47 -1.64 1.68
CA ILE A 134 -11.19 -2.54 0.77
C ILE A 134 -10.75 -2.31 -0.68
N LEU A 135 -10.66 -1.05 -1.11
CA LEU A 135 -10.23 -0.70 -2.46
C LEU A 135 -8.80 -1.18 -2.74
N PHE A 136 -7.87 -1.01 -1.79
CA PHE A 136 -6.51 -1.50 -1.93
C PHE A 136 -6.44 -3.03 -1.95
N LEU A 137 -7.23 -3.73 -1.12
CA LEU A 137 -7.32 -5.19 -1.17
C LEU A 137 -7.81 -5.69 -2.53
N ILE A 138 -8.87 -5.08 -3.07
CA ILE A 138 -9.38 -5.41 -4.40
C ILE A 138 -8.30 -5.16 -5.47
N ALA A 139 -7.65 -3.98 -5.43
CA ALA A 139 -6.61 -3.64 -6.40
C ALA A 139 -5.42 -4.62 -6.36
N VAL A 140 -4.98 -5.01 -5.16
CA VAL A 140 -3.88 -5.97 -4.96
C VAL A 140 -4.25 -7.35 -5.51
N ILE A 141 -5.46 -7.84 -5.20
CA ILE A 141 -5.91 -9.17 -5.66
C ILE A 141 -6.05 -9.20 -7.19
N LEU A 142 -6.57 -8.13 -7.79
CA LEU A 142 -6.71 -8.02 -9.25
C LEU A 142 -5.37 -7.82 -9.96
N ALA A 143 -4.32 -7.39 -9.27
CA ALA A 143 -2.98 -7.21 -9.81
C ALA A 143 -2.14 -8.49 -9.81
N GLY A 144 -2.55 -9.54 -9.10
CA GLY A 144 -1.82 -10.80 -8.87
C GLY A 144 -1.94 -11.90 -9.97
#